data_3b80a0c241e9555ae6aedd264c75b6c8
#
_entry.id   3b80a0c241e9555ae6aedd264c75b6c8
#
_cell.length_a   1.000
_cell.length_b   1.000
_cell.length_c   1.000
_cell.angle_alpha   90.00
_cell.angle_beta   90.00
_cell.angle_gamma   90.00
#
_symmetry.space_group_name_H-M   'P 1'
#
loop_
_entity.id
_entity.type
_entity.pdbx_description
1 polymer ?
#
loop_
_entity_poly.entity_id
_entity_poly.type
_entity_poly.pdbx_seq_one_letter_code
_entity_poly.pdbx_strand_id
1 'polypeptide(L)'
;LGTRFANRLEQSTYDFGIYDTDISNGSTVFVDVEDSSSLEAIKDCSVIVNLAAVHRDDIKPISRYDDVNVNGAINVCNIARKYGIKKIIFTSSVAVYGFAKADTDENGDHNYFNDYGRTKHLAELIYKEWHDEDPDDRMLVIVRPTVIFGEGNRGNVFNLLSQIAKHRFIMFGKGNNKKSMAYVENVAAFLVFACSFDNGYHVYN
;
A
#
# COMPACT_ATOMS: atom_id res chain seq x y z
N LEU A 1 8.16 -4.01 1.93
CA LEU A 1 7.60 -3.12 2.97
C LEU A 1 7.05 -3.92 4.14
N GLY A 2 6.19 -4.91 3.92
CA GLY A 2 5.55 -5.70 4.98
C GLY A 2 6.52 -6.25 6.02
N THR A 3 7.59 -6.91 5.61
CA THR A 3 8.63 -7.43 6.53
C THR A 3 9.23 -6.35 7.44
N ARG A 4 9.51 -5.14 6.90
CA ARG A 4 10.06 -4.03 7.69
C ARG A 4 9.03 -3.46 8.66
N PHE A 5 7.78 -3.39 8.23
CA PHE A 5 6.68 -2.99 9.09
C PHE A 5 6.48 -3.99 10.25
N ALA A 6 6.45 -5.31 9.96
CA ALA A 6 6.35 -6.34 10.98
C ALA A 6 7.50 -6.27 12.01
N ASN A 7 8.76 -6.15 11.55
CA ASN A 7 9.92 -6.01 12.45
C ASN A 7 9.82 -4.78 13.37
N ARG A 8 9.16 -3.70 12.93
CA ARG A 8 8.93 -2.54 13.78
C ARG A 8 7.81 -2.75 14.77
N LEU A 9 6.77 -3.50 14.38
CA LEU A 9 5.70 -3.88 15.30
C LEU A 9 6.21 -4.79 16.42
N GLU A 10 7.15 -5.69 16.16
CA GLU A 10 7.83 -6.52 17.18
C GLU A 10 8.52 -5.68 18.27
N GLN A 11 8.95 -4.45 17.93
CA GLN A 11 9.58 -3.50 18.85
C GLN A 11 8.59 -2.55 19.51
N SER A 12 7.31 -2.68 19.20
CA SER A 12 6.22 -1.85 19.71
C SER A 12 5.43 -2.58 20.82
N THR A 13 4.43 -1.92 21.37
CA THR A 13 3.49 -2.51 22.31
C THR A 13 2.23 -3.08 21.66
N TYR A 14 2.16 -3.05 20.32
CA TYR A 14 1.01 -3.60 19.58
C TYR A 14 1.07 -5.13 19.56
N ASP A 15 -0.07 -5.75 19.82
CA ASP A 15 -0.30 -7.15 19.47
C ASP A 15 -0.71 -7.23 18.00
N PHE A 16 -0.03 -8.03 17.19
CA PHE A 16 -0.24 -8.06 15.75
C PHE A 16 -0.14 -9.47 15.15
N GLY A 17 -0.88 -9.69 14.08
CA GLY A 17 -0.77 -10.87 13.23
C GLY A 17 -0.26 -10.51 11.83
N ILE A 18 0.45 -11.42 11.21
CA ILE A 18 0.91 -11.32 9.82
C ILE A 18 0.04 -12.23 8.96
N TYR A 19 -0.55 -11.67 7.93
CA TYR A 19 -1.48 -12.33 7.02
C TYR A 19 -1.00 -12.15 5.58
N ASP A 20 -0.77 -13.23 4.87
CA ASP A 20 -0.26 -13.21 3.49
C ASP A 20 -0.67 -14.51 2.77
N THR A 21 -0.60 -14.50 1.45
CA THR A 21 -0.69 -15.73 0.63
C THR A 21 0.59 -16.57 0.70
N ASP A 22 1.74 -15.95 1.04
CA ASP A 22 3.02 -16.64 1.29
C ASP A 22 3.21 -16.92 2.78
N ILE A 23 2.97 -18.16 3.17
CA ILE A 23 3.12 -18.65 4.55
C ILE A 23 4.51 -19.25 4.85
N SER A 24 5.49 -19.06 3.99
CA SER A 24 6.83 -19.66 4.12
C SER A 24 7.58 -19.24 5.40
N ASN A 25 7.20 -18.12 6.00
CA ASN A 25 7.84 -17.56 7.20
C ASN A 25 7.36 -18.15 8.53
N GLY A 26 6.47 -19.15 8.53
CA GLY A 26 6.06 -19.88 9.73
C GLY A 26 5.23 -19.14 10.78
N SER A 27 5.26 -17.81 10.79
CA SER A 27 4.45 -16.94 11.66
C SER A 27 3.29 -16.27 10.93
N THR A 28 3.14 -16.54 9.63
CA THR A 28 2.13 -15.96 8.78
C THR A 28 0.90 -16.85 8.71
N VAL A 29 -0.27 -16.26 8.89
CA VAL A 29 -1.56 -16.92 8.65
C VAL A 29 -1.94 -16.71 7.18
N PHE A 30 -2.40 -17.78 6.52
CA PHE A 30 -2.85 -17.68 5.14
C PHE A 30 -4.08 -16.78 5.04
N VAL A 31 -3.97 -15.73 4.26
CA VAL A 31 -5.09 -14.85 3.87
C VAL A 31 -4.87 -14.38 2.43
N ASP A 32 -5.87 -14.56 1.60
CA ASP A 32 -5.96 -14.02 0.26
C ASP A 32 -7.08 -12.98 0.21
N VAL A 33 -6.78 -11.76 -0.15
CA VAL A 33 -7.78 -10.68 -0.25
C VAL A 33 -8.84 -10.96 -1.32
N GLU A 34 -8.56 -11.85 -2.26
CA GLU A 34 -9.53 -12.30 -3.28
C GLU A 34 -10.54 -13.31 -2.70
N ASP A 35 -10.16 -14.03 -1.64
CA ASP A 35 -11.03 -15.01 -0.98
C ASP A 35 -11.59 -14.45 0.32
N SER A 36 -12.85 -14.03 0.27
CA SER A 36 -13.56 -13.48 1.43
C SER A 36 -13.65 -14.47 2.61
N SER A 37 -13.56 -15.78 2.35
CA SER A 37 -13.59 -16.79 3.43
C SER A 37 -12.26 -16.82 4.20
N SER A 38 -11.14 -16.62 3.54
CA SER A 38 -9.83 -16.53 4.19
C SER A 38 -9.71 -15.29 5.09
N LEU A 39 -10.37 -14.20 4.74
CA LEU A 39 -10.40 -12.97 5.52
C LEU A 39 -11.10 -13.11 6.89
N GLU A 40 -11.84 -14.17 7.15
CA GLU A 40 -12.37 -14.48 8.50
C GLU A 40 -11.27 -14.58 9.57
N ALA A 41 -10.03 -14.85 9.15
CA ALA A 41 -8.88 -14.92 10.05
C ALA A 41 -8.56 -13.58 10.75
N ILE A 42 -8.99 -12.43 10.17
CA ILE A 42 -8.73 -11.11 10.76
C ILE A 42 -9.90 -10.54 11.58
N LYS A 43 -10.92 -11.34 11.88
CA LYS A 43 -12.17 -10.92 12.54
C LYS A 43 -11.98 -10.23 13.90
N ASP A 44 -10.94 -10.60 14.63
CA ASP A 44 -10.66 -10.09 15.98
C ASP A 44 -9.66 -8.90 15.98
N CYS A 45 -9.27 -8.41 14.79
CA CYS A 45 -8.36 -7.29 14.67
C CYS A 45 -9.10 -5.96 14.94
N SER A 46 -8.44 -5.03 15.62
CA SER A 46 -8.94 -3.66 15.82
C SER A 46 -8.52 -2.70 14.69
N VAL A 47 -7.42 -3.02 14.01
CA VAL A 47 -6.85 -2.23 12.90
C VAL A 47 -6.45 -3.18 11.77
N ILE A 48 -6.80 -2.84 10.54
CA ILE A 48 -6.32 -3.53 9.35
C ILE A 48 -5.30 -2.64 8.65
N VAL A 49 -4.08 -3.14 8.43
CA VAL A 49 -3.08 -2.49 7.57
C VAL A 49 -2.98 -3.29 6.28
N ASN A 50 -3.64 -2.82 5.23
CA ASN A 50 -3.66 -3.51 3.94
C ASN A 50 -2.48 -3.08 3.06
N LEU A 51 -1.53 -4.00 2.87
CA LEU A 51 -0.36 -3.87 2.00
C LEU A 51 -0.48 -4.74 0.73
N ALA A 52 -1.55 -5.55 0.62
CA ALA A 52 -1.75 -6.44 -0.51
C ALA A 52 -1.92 -5.64 -1.81
N ALA A 53 -1.20 -6.01 -2.85
CA ALA A 53 -1.32 -5.40 -4.16
C ALA A 53 -0.64 -6.20 -5.26
N VAL A 54 -1.27 -6.22 -6.42
CA VAL A 54 -0.58 -6.47 -7.69
C VAL A 54 0.03 -5.13 -8.15
N HIS A 55 1.37 -5.07 -8.29
CA HIS A 55 2.12 -3.83 -8.53
C HIS A 55 3.15 -3.91 -9.66
N ARG A 56 3.42 -5.09 -10.23
CA ARG A 56 4.37 -5.27 -11.33
C ARG A 56 3.69 -4.95 -12.65
N ASP A 57 4.39 -4.27 -13.56
CA ASP A 57 3.83 -3.84 -14.86
C ASP A 57 3.65 -4.99 -15.88
N ASP A 58 4.20 -6.17 -15.60
CA ASP A 58 4.20 -7.34 -16.50
C ASP A 58 3.14 -8.40 -16.16
N ILE A 59 2.17 -8.09 -15.30
CA ILE A 59 1.16 -9.04 -14.84
C ILE A 59 0.14 -9.34 -15.94
N LYS A 60 -0.14 -10.62 -16.11
CA LYS A 60 -1.18 -11.13 -17.03
C LYS A 60 -1.97 -12.26 -16.36
N PRO A 61 -3.27 -12.35 -16.57
CA PRO A 61 -4.11 -11.39 -17.32
C PRO A 61 -4.21 -10.03 -16.61
N ILE A 62 -4.55 -8.97 -17.33
CA ILE A 62 -4.69 -7.60 -16.78
C ILE A 62 -5.77 -7.55 -15.68
N SER A 63 -6.80 -8.41 -15.76
CA SER A 63 -7.84 -8.51 -14.71
C SER A 63 -7.27 -8.74 -13.30
N ARG A 64 -6.05 -9.31 -13.18
CA ARG A 64 -5.41 -9.51 -11.88
C ARG A 64 -5.24 -8.22 -11.05
N TYR A 65 -5.08 -7.08 -11.73
CA TYR A 65 -5.05 -5.79 -11.02
C TYR A 65 -6.41 -5.45 -10.38
N ASP A 66 -7.50 -5.72 -11.10
CA ASP A 66 -8.85 -5.51 -10.58
C ASP A 66 -9.19 -6.55 -9.50
N ASP A 67 -8.85 -7.83 -9.72
CA ASP A 67 -9.15 -8.92 -8.81
C ASP A 67 -8.51 -8.67 -7.43
N VAL A 68 -7.22 -8.38 -7.39
CA VAL A 68 -6.49 -8.20 -6.13
C VAL A 68 -6.69 -6.79 -5.54
N ASN A 69 -6.51 -5.74 -6.36
CA ASN A 69 -6.47 -4.38 -5.81
C ASN A 69 -7.87 -3.81 -5.56
N VAL A 70 -8.83 -4.09 -6.43
CA VAL A 70 -10.19 -3.53 -6.35
C VAL A 70 -11.11 -4.48 -5.58
N ASN A 71 -11.26 -5.73 -6.05
CA ASN A 71 -12.13 -6.71 -5.38
C ASN A 71 -11.57 -7.04 -3.98
N GLY A 72 -10.24 -7.11 -3.83
CA GLY A 72 -9.59 -7.25 -2.52
C GLY A 72 -9.95 -6.11 -1.56
N ALA A 73 -9.99 -4.86 -2.02
CA ALA A 73 -10.43 -3.72 -1.19
C ALA A 73 -11.90 -3.85 -0.78
N ILE A 74 -12.78 -4.28 -1.69
CA ILE A 74 -14.20 -4.54 -1.39
C ILE A 74 -14.31 -5.61 -0.30
N ASN A 75 -13.58 -6.71 -0.42
CA ASN A 75 -13.61 -7.81 0.54
C ASN A 75 -13.11 -7.37 1.92
N VAL A 76 -12.03 -6.58 1.99
CA VAL A 76 -11.52 -6.01 3.25
C VAL A 76 -12.55 -5.09 3.90
N CYS A 77 -13.20 -4.22 3.13
CA CYS A 77 -14.26 -3.36 3.66
C CYS A 77 -15.47 -4.17 4.17
N ASN A 78 -15.85 -5.24 3.47
CA ASN A 78 -16.94 -6.11 3.87
C ASN A 78 -16.63 -6.85 5.19
N ILE A 79 -15.42 -7.34 5.37
CA ILE A 79 -14.98 -7.94 6.63
C ILE A 79 -14.97 -6.90 7.75
N ALA A 80 -14.46 -5.70 7.48
CA ALA A 80 -14.45 -4.60 8.45
C ALA A 80 -15.90 -4.26 8.91
N ARG A 81 -16.87 -4.16 7.99
CA ARG A 81 -18.30 -3.98 8.32
C ARG A 81 -18.86 -5.13 9.15
N LYS A 82 -18.59 -6.37 8.73
CA LYS A 82 -19.12 -7.58 9.37
C LYS A 82 -18.69 -7.71 10.83
N TYR A 83 -17.45 -7.37 11.13
CA TYR A 83 -16.88 -7.55 12.47
C TYR A 83 -16.69 -6.25 13.25
N GLY A 84 -17.17 -5.13 12.71
CA GLY A 84 -17.09 -3.84 13.40
C GLY A 84 -15.66 -3.30 13.54
N ILE A 85 -14.76 -3.66 12.61
CA ILE A 85 -13.39 -3.13 12.59
C ILE A 85 -13.48 -1.69 12.09
N LYS A 86 -12.97 -0.75 12.87
CA LYS A 86 -13.18 0.69 12.65
C LYS A 86 -11.96 1.41 12.09
N LYS A 87 -10.82 0.74 12.01
CA LYS A 87 -9.57 1.36 11.58
C LYS A 87 -8.95 0.63 10.41
N ILE A 88 -8.77 1.33 9.29
CA ILE A 88 -8.09 0.80 8.10
C ILE A 88 -6.97 1.75 7.69
N ILE A 89 -5.77 1.20 7.47
CA ILE A 89 -4.64 1.86 6.84
C ILE A 89 -4.40 1.18 5.51
N PHE A 90 -4.49 1.94 4.42
CA PHE A 90 -4.30 1.43 3.07
C PHE A 90 -3.05 2.02 2.43
N THR A 91 -2.17 1.16 1.94
CA THR A 91 -1.01 1.58 1.16
C THR A 91 -1.38 1.68 -0.31
N SER A 92 -1.62 2.91 -0.76
CA SER A 92 -1.82 3.28 -2.15
C SER A 92 -0.47 3.57 -2.84
N SER A 93 -0.40 4.54 -3.73
CA SER A 93 0.82 4.94 -4.43
C SER A 93 0.64 6.31 -5.07
N VAL A 94 1.73 7.08 -5.22
CA VAL A 94 1.73 8.28 -6.09
C VAL A 94 1.43 7.97 -7.57
N ALA A 95 1.38 6.71 -7.96
CA ALA A 95 0.96 6.29 -9.30
C ALA A 95 -0.47 6.73 -9.66
N VAL A 96 -1.31 7.04 -8.66
CA VAL A 96 -2.65 7.60 -8.86
C VAL A 96 -2.63 8.97 -9.55
N TYR A 97 -1.56 9.74 -9.40
CA TYR A 97 -1.38 11.06 -10.04
C TYR A 97 -0.85 10.96 -11.48
N GLY A 98 -0.28 9.82 -11.87
CA GLY A 98 0.32 9.66 -13.20
C GLY A 98 1.51 10.59 -13.43
N PHE A 99 1.46 11.34 -14.54
CA PHE A 99 2.47 12.35 -14.87
C PHE A 99 2.15 13.71 -14.19
N ALA A 100 2.24 13.69 -12.87
CA ALA A 100 1.97 14.87 -12.07
C ALA A 100 3.01 16.00 -12.27
N LYS A 101 2.60 17.23 -12.00
CA LYS A 101 3.51 18.37 -11.94
C LYS A 101 4.45 18.22 -10.73
N ALA A 102 5.58 18.95 -10.76
CA ALA A 102 6.41 19.06 -9.56
C ALA A 102 5.59 19.66 -8.41
N ASP A 103 5.88 19.19 -7.19
CA ASP A 103 5.24 19.66 -5.97
C ASP A 103 3.72 19.37 -5.87
N THR A 104 3.23 18.35 -6.59
CA THR A 104 1.86 17.85 -6.42
C THR A 104 1.71 17.27 -5.00
N ASP A 105 0.73 17.81 -4.28
CA ASP A 105 0.33 17.37 -2.95
C ASP A 105 -0.83 16.34 -2.99
N GLU A 106 -1.40 16.03 -1.83
CA GLU A 106 -2.49 15.06 -1.67
C GLU A 106 -3.80 15.46 -2.38
N ASN A 107 -3.95 16.74 -2.72
CA ASN A 107 -5.10 17.28 -3.47
C ASN A 107 -4.89 17.27 -4.98
N GLY A 108 -3.77 16.73 -5.46
CA GLY A 108 -3.46 16.66 -6.89
C GLY A 108 -4.46 15.83 -7.68
N ASP A 109 -4.67 16.20 -8.94
CA ASP A 109 -5.57 15.49 -9.85
C ASP A 109 -5.13 14.04 -10.07
N HIS A 110 -6.06 13.10 -10.04
CA HIS A 110 -5.83 11.72 -10.36
C HIS A 110 -5.80 11.52 -11.89
N ASN A 111 -4.62 11.25 -12.44
CA ASN A 111 -4.39 11.08 -13.87
C ASN A 111 -3.45 9.89 -14.14
N TYR A 112 -3.84 8.72 -13.65
CA TYR A 112 -3.06 7.48 -13.78
C TYR A 112 -2.84 7.11 -15.25
N PHE A 113 -1.66 6.54 -15.57
CA PHE A 113 -1.29 6.14 -16.92
C PHE A 113 -1.20 4.61 -17.10
N ASN A 114 -1.35 3.83 -16.04
CA ASN A 114 -1.33 2.36 -16.08
C ASN A 114 -2.41 1.75 -15.17
N ASP A 115 -2.64 0.43 -15.32
CA ASP A 115 -3.64 -0.29 -14.54
C ASP A 115 -3.32 -0.31 -13.05
N TYR A 116 -2.05 -0.29 -12.68
CA TYR A 116 -1.67 -0.19 -11.28
C TYR A 116 -2.18 1.11 -10.63
N GLY A 117 -1.88 2.27 -11.22
CA GLY A 117 -2.38 3.56 -10.74
C GLY A 117 -3.90 3.63 -10.74
N ARG A 118 -4.54 3.12 -11.81
CA ARG A 118 -6.00 3.05 -11.93
C ARG A 118 -6.61 2.25 -10.77
N THR A 119 -6.14 1.05 -10.54
CA THR A 119 -6.73 0.16 -9.54
C THR A 119 -6.41 0.60 -8.10
N LYS A 120 -5.26 1.23 -7.86
CA LYS A 120 -4.99 1.87 -6.56
C LYS A 120 -5.96 3.01 -6.28
N HIS A 121 -6.24 3.87 -7.28
CA HIS A 121 -7.23 4.93 -7.13
C HIS A 121 -8.65 4.37 -6.89
N LEU A 122 -9.07 3.36 -7.63
CA LEU A 122 -10.37 2.71 -7.40
C LEU A 122 -10.48 2.12 -5.98
N ALA A 123 -9.41 1.50 -5.49
CA ALA A 123 -9.36 1.01 -4.12
C ALA A 123 -9.48 2.13 -3.08
N GLU A 124 -8.82 3.30 -3.31
CA GLU A 124 -8.99 4.47 -2.45
C GLU A 124 -10.46 4.92 -2.36
N LEU A 125 -11.19 4.92 -3.47
CA LEU A 125 -12.61 5.28 -3.50
C LEU A 125 -13.45 4.29 -2.69
N ILE A 126 -13.17 2.98 -2.78
CA ILE A 126 -13.86 1.94 -2.01
C ILE A 126 -13.62 2.12 -0.51
N TYR A 127 -12.38 2.37 -0.08
CA TYR A 127 -12.07 2.64 1.32
C TYR A 127 -12.70 3.94 1.81
N LYS A 128 -12.72 4.97 0.94
CA LYS A 128 -13.37 6.24 1.25
C LYS A 128 -14.88 6.07 1.45
N GLU A 129 -15.55 5.30 0.59
CA GLU A 129 -16.96 4.95 0.75
C GLU A 129 -17.22 4.23 2.08
N TRP A 130 -16.38 3.25 2.42
CA TRP A 130 -16.45 2.58 3.71
C TRP A 130 -16.29 3.56 4.87
N HIS A 131 -15.36 4.50 4.81
CA HIS A 131 -15.17 5.50 5.85
C HIS A 131 -16.40 6.41 5.99
N ASP A 132 -16.96 6.88 4.86
CA ASP A 132 -18.06 7.85 4.82
C ASP A 132 -19.39 7.30 5.34
N GLU A 133 -19.53 5.98 5.50
CA GLU A 133 -20.69 5.36 6.15
C GLU A 133 -20.76 5.69 7.66
N ASP A 134 -19.63 5.96 8.31
CA ASP A 134 -19.57 6.28 9.76
C ASP A 134 -18.29 7.10 10.04
N PRO A 135 -18.22 8.36 9.57
CA PRO A 135 -16.99 9.14 9.57
C PRO A 135 -16.53 9.57 10.96
N ASP A 136 -17.45 9.62 11.95
CA ASP A 136 -17.13 9.99 13.33
C ASP A 136 -16.50 8.83 14.11
N ASP A 137 -16.75 7.59 13.69
CA ASP A 137 -16.31 6.39 14.42
C ASP A 137 -15.28 5.55 13.65
N ARG A 138 -15.00 5.89 12.39
CA ARG A 138 -14.02 5.19 11.55
C ARG A 138 -12.76 6.02 11.30
N MET A 139 -11.63 5.33 11.26
CA MET A 139 -10.35 5.87 10.82
C MET A 139 -9.97 5.27 9.47
N LEU A 140 -9.70 6.10 8.50
CA LEU A 140 -9.07 5.70 7.24
C LEU A 140 -7.81 6.49 7.00
N VAL A 141 -6.68 5.81 6.90
CA VAL A 141 -5.40 6.40 6.48
C VAL A 141 -5.02 5.86 5.13
N ILE A 142 -4.91 6.73 4.14
CA ILE A 142 -4.37 6.39 2.81
C ILE A 142 -2.94 6.90 2.74
N VAL A 143 -2.00 6.00 2.49
CA VAL A 143 -0.59 6.32 2.30
C VAL A 143 -0.25 6.13 0.83
N ARG A 144 0.26 7.17 0.17
CA ARG A 144 0.67 7.16 -1.25
C ARG A 144 2.19 7.26 -1.38
N PRO A 145 2.94 6.20 -1.07
CA PRO A 145 4.38 6.27 -1.13
C PRO A 145 4.86 6.54 -2.55
N THR A 146 5.96 7.28 -2.64
CA THR A 146 6.77 7.37 -3.85
C THR A 146 7.53 6.07 -4.09
N VAL A 147 8.54 6.07 -4.98
CA VAL A 147 9.32 4.84 -5.22
C VAL A 147 10.03 4.43 -3.93
N ILE A 148 9.59 3.31 -3.35
CA ILE A 148 10.19 2.76 -2.14
C ILE A 148 11.53 2.11 -2.50
N PHE A 149 12.58 2.44 -1.74
CA PHE A 149 13.88 1.82 -1.82
C PHE A 149 14.40 1.42 -0.44
N GLY A 150 15.37 0.53 -0.41
CA GLY A 150 16.02 0.08 0.83
C GLY A 150 16.62 -1.30 0.68
N GLU A 151 17.19 -1.82 1.76
CA GLU A 151 17.87 -3.11 1.79
C GLU A 151 16.89 -4.24 1.47
N GLY A 152 17.33 -5.14 0.59
CA GLY A 152 16.53 -6.27 0.14
C GLY A 152 15.53 -5.97 -0.98
N ASN A 153 15.27 -4.71 -1.31
CA ASN A 153 14.41 -4.33 -2.43
C ASN A 153 15.20 -4.32 -3.75
N ARG A 154 14.83 -5.22 -4.68
CA ARG A 154 15.45 -5.31 -6.03
C ARG A 154 14.61 -4.62 -7.10
N GLY A 155 13.88 -3.58 -6.76
CA GLY A 155 13.06 -2.79 -7.68
C GLY A 155 13.88 -1.83 -8.56
N ASN A 156 13.17 -0.84 -9.14
CA ASN A 156 13.75 0.09 -10.15
C ASN A 156 14.96 0.89 -9.64
N VAL A 157 14.97 1.30 -8.37
CA VAL A 157 16.11 2.03 -7.77
C VAL A 157 17.35 1.13 -7.69
N PHE A 158 17.19 -0.11 -7.26
CA PHE A 158 18.28 -1.09 -7.25
C PHE A 158 18.85 -1.33 -8.65
N ASN A 159 17.98 -1.49 -9.65
CA ASN A 159 18.40 -1.68 -11.04
C ASN A 159 19.20 -0.48 -11.56
N LEU A 160 18.71 0.74 -11.29
CA LEU A 160 19.42 1.97 -11.66
C LEU A 160 20.81 2.06 -11.00
N LEU A 161 20.87 1.89 -9.68
CA LEU A 161 22.12 1.95 -8.93
C LEU A 161 23.10 0.84 -9.36
N SER A 162 22.58 -0.37 -9.65
CA SER A 162 23.39 -1.48 -10.16
C SER A 162 23.98 -1.18 -11.55
N GLN A 163 23.23 -0.51 -12.43
CA GLN A 163 23.75 -0.09 -13.73
C GLN A 163 24.85 0.97 -13.59
N ILE A 164 24.66 1.94 -12.70
CA ILE A 164 25.65 2.98 -12.40
C ILE A 164 26.93 2.34 -11.84
N ALA A 165 26.80 1.48 -10.82
CA ALA A 165 27.94 0.83 -10.17
C ALA A 165 28.74 -0.08 -11.13
N LYS A 166 28.06 -0.67 -12.12
CA LYS A 166 28.69 -1.51 -13.16
C LYS A 166 29.19 -0.72 -14.36
N HIS A 167 29.15 0.61 -14.32
CA HIS A 167 29.51 1.49 -15.46
C HIS A 167 28.73 1.18 -16.76
N ARG A 168 27.47 0.72 -16.62
CA ARG A 168 26.58 0.36 -17.74
C ARG A 168 25.41 1.33 -17.90
N PHE A 169 25.35 2.36 -17.07
CA PHE A 169 24.28 3.36 -17.14
C PHE A 169 24.50 4.27 -18.35
N ILE A 170 23.46 4.36 -19.18
CA ILE A 170 23.44 5.30 -20.31
C ILE A 170 22.37 6.36 -20.01
N MET A 171 22.80 7.61 -19.98
CA MET A 171 21.91 8.73 -19.76
C MET A 171 21.21 9.13 -21.06
N PHE A 172 19.87 9.10 -21.04
CA PHE A 172 19.04 9.62 -22.14
C PHE A 172 18.55 11.02 -21.79
N GLY A 173 18.73 11.97 -22.74
CA GLY A 173 18.31 13.35 -22.58
C GLY A 173 19.27 14.17 -21.71
N LYS A 174 18.76 15.29 -21.16
CA LYS A 174 19.57 16.28 -20.43
C LYS A 174 19.79 15.96 -18.94
N GLY A 175 19.25 14.86 -18.44
CA GLY A 175 19.38 14.46 -17.03
C GLY A 175 18.61 15.34 -16.02
N ASN A 176 17.62 16.09 -16.47
CA ASN A 176 16.87 17.02 -15.61
C ASN A 176 15.68 16.34 -14.89
N ASN A 177 15.47 15.05 -15.11
CA ASN A 177 14.40 14.31 -14.46
C ASN A 177 14.59 14.25 -12.94
N LYS A 178 13.56 14.64 -12.21
CA LYS A 178 13.51 14.52 -10.76
C LYS A 178 12.55 13.40 -10.38
N LYS A 179 12.92 12.57 -9.43
CA LYS A 179 12.07 11.49 -8.92
C LYS A 179 12.17 11.42 -7.40
N SER A 180 11.03 11.57 -6.75
CA SER A 180 10.95 11.36 -5.30
C SER A 180 11.11 9.89 -4.98
N MET A 181 11.82 9.61 -3.88
CA MET A 181 12.06 8.25 -3.39
C MET A 181 11.85 8.21 -1.88
N ALA A 182 11.24 7.13 -1.39
CA ALA A 182 10.98 6.92 0.02
C ALA A 182 11.83 5.77 0.56
N TYR A 183 12.58 6.01 1.62
CA TYR A 183 13.31 4.94 2.30
C TYR A 183 12.34 4.01 3.03
N VAL A 184 12.47 2.71 2.83
CA VAL A 184 11.52 1.70 3.31
C VAL A 184 11.29 1.76 4.82
N GLU A 185 12.34 2.06 5.60
CA GLU A 185 12.21 2.18 7.05
C GLU A 185 11.39 3.40 7.50
N ASN A 186 11.45 4.50 6.75
CA ASN A 186 10.62 5.67 7.05
C ASN A 186 9.15 5.37 6.76
N VAL A 187 8.86 4.68 5.66
CA VAL A 187 7.49 4.27 5.33
C VAL A 187 6.95 3.30 6.39
N ALA A 188 7.77 2.31 6.79
CA ALA A 188 7.39 1.37 7.84
C ALA A 188 7.15 2.06 9.20
N ALA A 189 8.02 3.02 9.57
CA ALA A 189 7.83 3.82 10.79
C ALA A 189 6.54 4.65 10.74
N PHE A 190 6.24 5.25 9.59
CA PHE A 190 5.01 6.00 9.40
C PHE A 190 3.77 5.11 9.54
N LEU A 191 3.77 3.89 8.99
CA LEU A 191 2.67 2.95 9.13
C LEU A 191 2.41 2.57 10.60
N VAL A 192 3.47 2.36 11.40
CA VAL A 192 3.33 2.14 12.86
C VAL A 192 2.73 3.37 13.53
N PHE A 193 3.22 4.56 13.21
CA PHE A 193 2.69 5.81 13.75
C PHE A 193 1.22 6.02 13.38
N ALA A 194 0.83 5.71 12.14
CA ALA A 194 -0.54 5.83 11.66
C ALA A 194 -1.54 4.94 12.43
N CYS A 195 -1.09 3.82 13.03
CA CYS A 195 -1.95 2.98 13.87
C CYS A 195 -2.48 3.74 15.12
N SER A 196 -1.81 4.81 15.54
CA SER A 196 -2.20 5.64 16.69
C SER A 196 -3.10 6.83 16.33
N PHE A 197 -3.49 7.00 15.07
CA PHE A 197 -4.31 8.14 14.66
C PHE A 197 -5.74 8.02 15.23
N ASP A 198 -6.33 9.18 15.45
CA ASP A 198 -7.75 9.30 15.80
C ASP A 198 -8.64 9.02 14.59
N ASN A 199 -9.94 8.88 14.84
CA ASN A 199 -10.94 8.71 13.80
C ASN A 199 -10.88 9.87 12.80
N GLY A 200 -11.25 9.58 11.56
CA GLY A 200 -11.23 10.56 10.48
C GLY A 200 -10.56 10.04 9.21
N TYR A 201 -10.54 10.88 8.19
CA TYR A 201 -9.98 10.61 6.88
C TYR A 201 -8.63 11.32 6.70
N HIS A 202 -7.58 10.56 6.51
CA HIS A 202 -6.21 11.05 6.41
C HIS A 202 -5.55 10.54 5.12
N VAL A 203 -4.91 11.42 4.37
CA VAL A 203 -4.16 11.07 3.15
C VAL A 203 -2.75 11.66 3.25
N TYR A 204 -1.74 10.88 2.89
CA TYR A 204 -0.33 11.28 2.93
C TYR A 204 0.43 10.75 1.71
N ASN A 205 1.29 11.60 1.14
CA ASN A 205 2.23 11.25 0.07
C ASN A 205 3.58 10.76 0.61
#